data_460d40e8175ca6d51e21242577d51656
#
_entry.id   460d40e8175ca6d51e21242577d51656
#
_cell.length_a   1.000
_cell.length_b   1.000
_cell.length_c   1.000
_cell.angle_alpha   90.00
_cell.angle_beta   90.00
_cell.angle_gamma   90.00
#
_symmetry.space_group_name_H-M   'P 1'
#
loop_
_entity.id
_entity.type
_entity.pdbx_description
1 polymer ?
#
loop_
_entity_poly.entity_id
_entity_poly.type
_entity_poly.pdbx_seq_one_letter_code
_entity_poly.pdbx_strand_id
1 'polypeptide(L)'
;MKTRLIFLFFLGLLVTPCNATYSILGFDPRTGEIGGGVQSCVPTVTMVLHGEGDVGMVAAQGRPRPEYGRAGLKYLRAGLDPLRAVRAVHEGGFFFTPWGGSKYEMQFAIMDRLGRAAAYTGPQCSNYAGHQIGRHCIAQGNLVESSRVVSGMVYAFETTKGPLKYRLMAALEAAQANGGDRRGMMSAAMLIVKNGSKEKNGVVLDIAENMNFLPLVGLRAQLSKVARSSPFDASSDTRKDNGSNASNTKLRRP
;
A
#
# COMPACT_ATOMS: atom_id res chain seq x y z
N MET A 1 -32.69 -16.50 56.19
CA MET A 1 -31.64 -16.59 55.16
C MET A 1 -31.98 -15.62 54.04
N LYS A 2 -31.25 -14.51 53.90
CA LYS A 2 -31.46 -13.50 52.83
C LYS A 2 -30.42 -13.70 51.76
N THR A 3 -30.83 -14.27 50.61
CA THR A 3 -30.00 -14.50 49.44
C THR A 3 -29.75 -13.15 48.74
N ARG A 4 -28.54 -12.65 48.76
CA ARG A 4 -28.13 -11.48 48.01
C ARG A 4 -27.78 -11.90 46.58
N LEU A 5 -28.60 -11.50 45.62
CA LEU A 5 -28.34 -11.63 44.19
C LEU A 5 -27.30 -10.57 43.78
N ILE A 6 -26.10 -11.02 43.41
CA ILE A 6 -25.05 -10.14 42.88
C ILE A 6 -25.29 -10.05 41.38
N PHE A 7 -25.75 -8.86 40.94
CA PHE A 7 -25.82 -8.51 39.52
C PHE A 7 -24.40 -8.10 39.06
N LEU A 8 -23.73 -8.99 38.36
CA LEU A 8 -22.50 -8.64 37.62
C LEU A 8 -22.92 -7.85 36.38
N PHE A 9 -22.70 -6.53 36.43
CA PHE A 9 -22.78 -5.68 35.25
C PHE A 9 -21.57 -5.95 34.36
N PHE A 10 -21.76 -6.75 33.30
CA PHE A 10 -20.79 -6.85 32.22
C PHE A 10 -20.85 -5.54 31.44
N LEU A 11 -19.93 -4.63 31.77
CA LEU A 11 -19.70 -3.42 30.98
C LEU A 11 -19.00 -3.83 29.69
N GLY A 12 -19.81 -4.22 28.68
CA GLY A 12 -19.32 -4.47 27.34
C GLY A 12 -18.65 -3.20 26.82
N LEU A 13 -17.31 -3.19 26.78
CA LEU A 13 -16.56 -2.20 26.00
C LEU A 13 -17.07 -2.32 24.55
N LEU A 14 -17.92 -1.39 24.13
CA LEU A 14 -18.20 -1.14 22.73
C LEU A 14 -16.90 -0.63 22.08
N VAL A 15 -16.04 -1.56 21.69
CA VAL A 15 -14.91 -1.24 20.81
C VAL A 15 -15.55 -0.88 19.47
N THR A 16 -15.74 0.42 19.25
CA THR A 16 -16.06 0.90 17.89
C THR A 16 -14.93 0.44 16.98
N PRO A 17 -15.21 -0.31 15.90
CA PRO A 17 -14.17 -0.72 14.97
C PRO A 17 -13.71 0.52 14.20
N CYS A 18 -12.74 1.24 14.75
CA CYS A 18 -12.03 2.29 14.05
C CYS A 18 -10.94 1.61 13.22
N ASN A 19 -11.04 1.68 11.90
CA ASN A 19 -10.15 0.99 10.98
C ASN A 19 -8.87 1.80 10.76
N ALA A 20 -7.85 1.61 11.62
CA ALA A 20 -6.52 2.10 11.33
C ALA A 20 -5.95 1.34 10.12
N THR A 21 -5.26 2.06 9.28
CA THR A 21 -4.69 1.50 8.05
C THR A 21 -3.60 2.43 7.56
N TYR A 22 -2.52 1.88 7.03
CA TYR A 22 -1.57 2.64 6.24
C TYR A 22 -1.40 2.01 4.87
N SER A 23 -1.20 2.85 3.85
CA SER A 23 -1.00 2.42 2.47
C SER A 23 -0.09 3.36 1.71
N ILE A 24 0.51 2.83 0.64
CA ILE A 24 1.35 3.58 -0.29
C ILE A 24 0.95 3.21 -1.72
N LEU A 25 0.89 4.21 -2.60
CA LEU A 25 0.88 4.01 -4.04
C LEU A 25 2.23 4.42 -4.61
N GLY A 26 2.71 3.69 -5.62
CA GLY A 26 3.99 3.94 -6.27
C GLY A 26 3.94 3.69 -7.76
N PHE A 27 4.80 4.40 -8.50
CA PHE A 27 4.99 4.30 -9.94
C PHE A 27 6.45 4.03 -10.30
N ASP A 28 6.70 3.11 -11.22
CA ASP A 28 8.02 2.94 -11.84
C ASP A 28 7.98 3.43 -13.30
N PRO A 29 8.58 4.60 -13.60
CA PRO A 29 8.56 5.17 -14.95
C PRO A 29 9.36 4.34 -15.97
N ARG A 30 10.22 3.41 -15.53
CA ARG A 30 11.02 2.55 -16.42
C ARG A 30 10.21 1.38 -16.95
N THR A 31 9.28 0.86 -16.16
CA THR A 31 8.49 -0.33 -16.50
C THR A 31 7.04 -0.01 -16.85
N GLY A 32 6.56 1.20 -16.49
CA GLY A 32 5.15 1.59 -16.58
C GLY A 32 4.26 0.90 -15.53
N GLU A 33 4.88 0.29 -14.51
CA GLU A 33 4.15 -0.34 -13.41
C GLU A 33 3.63 0.71 -12.42
N ILE A 34 2.38 0.54 -11.99
CA ILE A 34 1.76 1.29 -10.91
C ILE A 34 1.32 0.27 -9.86
N GLY A 35 1.67 0.49 -8.61
CA GLY A 35 1.35 -0.45 -7.56
C GLY A 35 0.87 0.21 -6.28
N GLY A 36 0.18 -0.57 -5.45
CA GLY A 36 -0.20 -0.21 -4.10
C GLY A 36 0.17 -1.28 -3.10
N GLY A 37 0.56 -0.86 -1.91
CA GLY A 37 0.73 -1.72 -0.74
C GLY A 37 -0.10 -1.18 0.42
N VAL A 38 -0.69 -2.07 1.21
CA VAL A 38 -1.54 -1.73 2.36
C VAL A 38 -1.38 -2.72 3.50
N GLN A 39 -1.49 -2.23 4.73
CA GLN A 39 -1.57 -3.04 5.95
C GLN A 39 -2.61 -2.46 6.90
N SER A 40 -3.27 -3.33 7.68
CA SER A 40 -4.23 -2.94 8.72
C SER A 40 -4.36 -4.02 9.81
N CYS A 41 -5.02 -3.66 10.90
CA CYS A 41 -5.41 -4.58 11.97
C CYS A 41 -6.78 -5.23 11.73
N VAL A 42 -7.38 -5.10 10.56
CA VAL A 42 -8.64 -5.77 10.20
C VAL A 42 -8.38 -7.11 9.49
N PRO A 43 -9.34 -8.04 9.48
CA PRO A 43 -9.14 -9.38 8.91
C PRO A 43 -8.72 -9.40 7.44
N THR A 44 -9.15 -8.41 6.64
CA THR A 44 -8.80 -8.29 5.22
C THR A 44 -8.73 -6.82 4.78
N VAL A 45 -7.78 -6.52 3.89
CA VAL A 45 -7.58 -5.18 3.30
C VAL A 45 -7.69 -5.17 1.77
N THR A 46 -8.10 -6.28 1.16
CA THR A 46 -8.16 -6.41 -0.30
C THR A 46 -9.08 -5.38 -0.96
N MET A 47 -10.07 -4.85 -0.22
CA MET A 47 -10.97 -3.80 -0.68
C MET A 47 -10.37 -2.39 -0.68
N VAL A 48 -9.16 -2.20 -0.16
CA VAL A 48 -8.51 -0.87 -0.07
C VAL A 48 -7.89 -0.49 -1.40
N LEU A 49 -7.26 -1.45 -2.11
CA LEU A 49 -6.54 -1.21 -3.34
C LEU A 49 -7.41 -1.50 -4.57
N HIS A 50 -7.45 -0.55 -5.49
CA HIS A 50 -8.12 -0.68 -6.78
C HIS A 50 -7.17 -0.22 -7.88
N GLY A 51 -6.89 -1.06 -8.86
CA GLY A 51 -5.94 -0.76 -9.93
C GLY A 51 -6.43 -1.21 -11.30
N GLU A 52 -6.04 -0.46 -12.33
CA GLU A 52 -6.32 -0.79 -13.73
C GLU A 52 -5.16 -0.26 -14.59
N GLY A 53 -4.55 -1.13 -15.38
CA GLY A 53 -3.51 -0.75 -16.35
C GLY A 53 -4.03 0.31 -17.32
N ASP A 54 -3.15 1.21 -17.75
CA ASP A 54 -3.46 2.37 -18.60
C ASP A 54 -4.43 3.41 -17.99
N VAL A 55 -4.90 3.18 -16.75
CA VAL A 55 -5.78 4.09 -16.00
C VAL A 55 -5.10 4.64 -14.76
N GLY A 56 -4.75 3.76 -13.80
CA GLY A 56 -4.12 4.16 -12.56
C GLY A 56 -4.45 3.26 -11.37
N MET A 57 -4.22 3.80 -10.18
CA MET A 57 -4.39 3.11 -8.89
C MET A 57 -5.07 4.02 -7.88
N VAL A 58 -5.92 3.43 -7.04
CA VAL A 58 -6.59 4.10 -5.92
C VAL A 58 -6.40 3.27 -4.64
N ALA A 59 -6.06 3.93 -3.55
CA ALA A 59 -6.10 3.36 -2.20
C ALA A 59 -7.14 4.12 -1.38
N ALA A 60 -8.24 3.45 -0.98
CA ALA A 60 -9.33 4.04 -0.21
C ALA A 60 -9.43 3.36 1.17
N GLN A 61 -9.30 4.15 2.23
CA GLN A 61 -9.25 3.69 3.63
C GLN A 61 -9.93 4.68 4.59
N GLY A 62 -9.79 4.49 5.90
CA GLY A 62 -10.52 5.23 6.92
C GLY A 62 -11.85 4.55 7.21
N ARG A 63 -12.90 4.93 6.52
CA ARG A 63 -14.12 4.11 6.35
C ARG A 63 -14.18 3.61 4.91
N PRO A 64 -13.41 2.57 4.56
CA PRO A 64 -13.24 2.13 3.19
C PRO A 64 -14.55 1.56 2.64
N ARG A 65 -14.83 1.94 1.39
CA ARG A 65 -15.89 1.34 0.58
C ARG A 65 -15.32 1.09 -0.81
N PRO A 66 -15.56 -0.09 -1.38
CA PRO A 66 -15.12 -0.39 -2.73
C PRO A 66 -15.59 0.62 -3.77
N GLU A 67 -16.72 1.32 -3.48
CA GLU A 67 -17.30 2.35 -4.35
C GLU A 67 -16.34 3.52 -4.58
N TYR A 68 -15.57 3.93 -3.57
CA TYR A 68 -14.63 5.05 -3.70
C TYR A 68 -13.46 4.70 -4.62
N GLY A 69 -12.93 3.48 -4.50
CA GLY A 69 -11.89 2.99 -5.39
C GLY A 69 -12.38 2.91 -6.84
N ARG A 70 -13.57 2.34 -7.05
CA ARG A 70 -14.19 2.26 -8.38
C ARG A 70 -14.51 3.64 -8.96
N ALA A 71 -14.99 4.59 -8.14
CA ALA A 71 -15.26 5.96 -8.57
C ALA A 71 -13.97 6.69 -8.97
N GLY A 72 -12.89 6.54 -8.19
CA GLY A 72 -11.59 7.11 -8.53
C GLY A 72 -11.08 6.62 -9.89
N LEU A 73 -11.09 5.31 -10.14
CA LEU A 73 -10.74 4.74 -11.44
C LEU A 73 -11.67 5.22 -12.56
N LYS A 74 -12.99 5.32 -12.31
CA LYS A 74 -13.96 5.86 -13.29
C LYS A 74 -13.59 7.28 -13.69
N TYR A 75 -13.24 8.15 -12.75
CA TYR A 75 -12.87 9.54 -13.05
C TYR A 75 -11.52 9.63 -13.77
N LEU A 76 -10.53 8.83 -13.41
CA LEU A 76 -9.26 8.74 -14.15
C LEU A 76 -9.48 8.26 -15.59
N ARG A 77 -10.34 7.25 -15.80
CA ARG A 77 -10.70 6.73 -17.14
C ARG A 77 -11.42 7.79 -17.97
N ALA A 78 -12.18 8.67 -17.34
CA ALA A 78 -12.82 9.82 -17.98
C ALA A 78 -11.84 10.98 -18.29
N GLY A 79 -10.54 10.81 -17.98
CA GLY A 79 -9.49 11.79 -18.30
C GLY A 79 -9.26 12.87 -17.22
N LEU A 80 -9.89 12.77 -16.04
CA LEU A 80 -9.60 13.68 -14.95
C LEU A 80 -8.18 13.42 -14.42
N ASP A 81 -7.45 14.50 -14.12
CA ASP A 81 -6.22 14.38 -13.34
C ASP A 81 -6.49 13.95 -11.88
N PRO A 82 -5.49 13.45 -11.14
CA PRO A 82 -5.71 12.94 -9.79
C PRO A 82 -6.35 13.94 -8.83
N LEU A 83 -6.02 15.23 -8.91
CA LEU A 83 -6.59 16.24 -8.02
C LEU A 83 -8.08 16.47 -8.28
N ARG A 84 -8.47 16.54 -9.56
CA ARG A 84 -9.89 16.64 -9.96
C ARG A 84 -10.65 15.35 -9.62
N ALA A 85 -10.02 14.17 -9.81
CA ALA A 85 -10.61 12.90 -9.44
C ALA A 85 -10.84 12.79 -7.92
N VAL A 86 -9.89 13.22 -7.09
CA VAL A 86 -10.03 13.31 -5.62
C VAL A 86 -11.22 14.18 -5.24
N ARG A 87 -11.34 15.39 -5.82
CA ARG A 87 -12.48 16.28 -5.57
C ARG A 87 -13.81 15.64 -5.97
N ALA A 88 -13.88 15.04 -7.17
CA ALA A 88 -15.07 14.40 -7.67
C ALA A 88 -15.52 13.20 -6.82
N VAL A 89 -14.57 12.39 -6.31
CA VAL A 89 -14.87 11.31 -5.35
C VAL A 89 -15.41 11.91 -4.04
N HIS A 90 -14.77 12.94 -3.50
CA HIS A 90 -15.18 13.58 -2.24
C HIS A 90 -16.56 14.25 -2.34
N GLU A 91 -16.89 14.86 -3.48
CA GLU A 91 -18.16 15.56 -3.72
C GLU A 91 -19.28 14.64 -4.20
N GLY A 92 -18.94 13.46 -4.72
CA GLY A 92 -19.82 12.57 -5.49
C GLY A 92 -20.95 11.88 -4.72
N GLY A 93 -21.22 12.23 -3.47
CA GLY A 93 -22.44 11.83 -2.74
C GLY A 93 -22.56 10.34 -2.37
N PHE A 94 -21.48 9.55 -2.40
CA PHE A 94 -21.49 8.13 -2.03
C PHE A 94 -21.71 7.86 -0.53
N PHE A 95 -22.24 8.85 0.19
CA PHE A 95 -22.25 8.90 1.67
C PHE A 95 -23.51 8.31 2.30
N PHE A 96 -24.53 8.02 1.51
CA PHE A 96 -25.75 7.39 2.02
C PHE A 96 -25.58 5.89 2.17
N THR A 97 -25.37 5.44 3.40
CA THR A 97 -25.39 4.02 3.71
C THR A 97 -26.17 3.75 4.98
N PRO A 98 -26.84 2.61 5.06
CA PRO A 98 -27.57 2.18 6.25
C PRO A 98 -26.71 2.13 7.52
N TRP A 99 -25.38 2.05 7.38
CA TRP A 99 -24.42 1.89 8.48
C TRP A 99 -23.82 3.22 8.95
N GLY A 100 -24.30 4.36 8.46
CA GLY A 100 -23.74 5.67 8.79
C GLY A 100 -22.32 5.86 8.24
N GLY A 101 -21.74 7.00 8.53
CA GLY A 101 -20.38 7.41 8.15
C GLY A 101 -20.40 8.76 7.47
N SER A 102 -19.35 9.54 7.72
CA SER A 102 -19.16 10.87 7.18
C SER A 102 -18.13 10.88 6.08
N LYS A 103 -18.33 11.70 5.06
CA LYS A 103 -17.28 11.99 4.06
C LYS A 103 -16.00 12.54 4.69
N TYR A 104 -16.10 13.06 5.90
CA TYR A 104 -14.97 13.59 6.67
C TYR A 104 -14.16 12.51 7.39
N GLU A 105 -14.63 11.25 7.44
CA GLU A 105 -13.91 10.08 7.97
C GLU A 105 -13.17 9.30 6.90
N MET A 106 -13.23 9.75 5.63
CA MET A 106 -12.57 9.10 4.52
C MET A 106 -11.12 9.51 4.39
N GLN A 107 -10.30 8.57 3.94
CA GLN A 107 -8.94 8.83 3.49
C GLN A 107 -8.69 8.06 2.20
N PHE A 108 -8.25 8.73 1.15
CA PHE A 108 -7.93 8.06 -0.12
C PHE A 108 -6.87 8.81 -0.91
N ALA A 109 -6.07 8.02 -1.62
CA ALA A 109 -5.05 8.48 -2.55
C ALA A 109 -5.37 7.95 -3.95
N ILE A 110 -5.16 8.78 -4.96
CA ILE A 110 -5.35 8.47 -6.39
C ILE A 110 -4.04 8.76 -7.11
N MET A 111 -3.57 7.79 -7.91
CA MET A 111 -2.42 7.92 -8.79
C MET A 111 -2.83 7.54 -10.21
N ASP A 112 -2.54 8.40 -11.20
CA ASP A 112 -2.84 8.12 -12.60
C ASP A 112 -1.74 7.28 -13.28
N ARG A 113 -1.99 6.89 -14.53
CA ARG A 113 -1.06 6.11 -15.35
C ARG A 113 0.28 6.78 -15.63
N LEU A 114 0.42 8.07 -15.35
CA LEU A 114 1.66 8.85 -15.50
C LEU A 114 2.41 9.02 -14.17
N GLY A 115 1.90 8.43 -13.07
CA GLY A 115 2.47 8.54 -11.74
C GLY A 115 2.20 9.88 -11.04
N ARG A 116 1.30 10.73 -11.58
CA ARG A 116 0.81 11.92 -10.87
C ARG A 116 -0.15 11.47 -9.77
N ALA A 117 -0.08 12.10 -8.60
CA ALA A 117 -0.86 11.66 -7.45
C ALA A 117 -1.51 12.82 -6.70
N ALA A 118 -2.63 12.53 -6.07
CA ALA A 118 -3.31 13.41 -5.12
C ALA A 118 -3.99 12.56 -4.03
N ALA A 119 -4.24 13.15 -2.86
CA ALA A 119 -4.93 12.49 -1.77
C ALA A 119 -5.87 13.43 -1.03
N TYR A 120 -6.77 12.81 -0.28
CA TYR A 120 -7.62 13.44 0.71
C TYR A 120 -7.53 12.68 2.03
N THR A 121 -7.29 13.42 3.12
CA THR A 121 -7.42 12.92 4.48
C THR A 121 -8.49 13.73 5.17
N GLY A 122 -9.60 13.10 5.50
CA GLY A 122 -10.75 13.75 6.13
C GLY A 122 -10.44 14.21 7.56
N PRO A 123 -10.96 15.37 7.98
CA PRO A 123 -10.67 15.94 9.30
C PRO A 123 -11.23 15.13 10.48
N GLN A 124 -12.10 14.17 10.22
CA GLN A 124 -12.64 13.23 11.22
C GLN A 124 -11.94 11.87 11.18
N CYS A 125 -10.89 11.70 10.36
CA CYS A 125 -10.01 10.54 10.48
C CYS A 125 -9.33 10.52 11.84
N SER A 126 -9.24 9.35 12.46
CA SER A 126 -8.68 9.21 13.81
C SER A 126 -7.17 9.45 13.84
N ASN A 127 -6.68 10.07 14.89
CA ASN A 127 -5.33 10.57 15.09
C ASN A 127 -4.29 9.44 15.33
N TYR A 128 -3.06 9.44 14.77
CA TYR A 128 -2.63 10.34 13.72
C TYR A 128 -3.24 9.93 12.38
N ALA A 129 -3.70 10.90 11.60
CA ALA A 129 -4.09 10.70 10.20
C ALA A 129 -3.43 11.76 9.31
N GLY A 130 -2.92 11.33 8.15
CA GLY A 130 -2.27 12.21 7.19
C GLY A 130 -1.80 11.48 5.94
N HIS A 131 -1.29 12.25 4.98
CA HIS A 131 -0.68 11.74 3.77
C HIS A 131 0.56 12.56 3.39
N GLN A 132 1.45 11.96 2.59
CA GLN A 132 2.64 12.62 2.06
C GLN A 132 2.88 12.18 0.62
N ILE A 133 3.11 13.14 -0.27
CA ILE A 133 3.51 12.89 -1.65
C ILE A 133 5.04 12.92 -1.72
N GLY A 134 5.63 11.89 -2.33
CA GLY A 134 7.04 11.80 -2.65
C GLY A 134 7.26 11.68 -4.16
N ARG A 135 8.51 11.47 -4.55
CA ARG A 135 8.86 11.24 -5.94
C ARG A 135 8.37 9.88 -6.41
N HIS A 136 7.37 9.88 -7.29
CA HIS A 136 6.71 8.69 -7.83
C HIS A 136 5.98 7.84 -6.78
N CYS A 137 5.60 8.42 -5.64
CA CYS A 137 4.79 7.74 -4.64
C CYS A 137 3.90 8.71 -3.87
N ILE A 138 2.90 8.14 -3.21
CA ILE A 138 2.07 8.82 -2.21
C ILE A 138 1.73 7.84 -1.11
N ALA A 139 2.01 8.20 0.13
CA ALA A 139 1.72 7.42 1.32
C ALA A 139 0.64 8.09 2.17
N GLN A 140 -0.18 7.29 2.83
CA GLN A 140 -1.22 7.77 3.74
C GLN A 140 -1.40 6.80 4.91
N GLY A 141 -1.87 7.32 6.04
CA GLY A 141 -2.18 6.53 7.22
C GLY A 141 -3.24 7.21 8.07
N ASN A 142 -4.06 6.45 8.78
CA ASN A 142 -4.97 6.91 9.81
C ASN A 142 -4.91 5.97 11.01
N LEU A 143 -5.09 6.52 12.20
CA LEU A 143 -4.93 5.81 13.47
C LEU A 143 -3.54 5.13 13.61
N VAL A 144 -2.55 5.64 12.92
CA VAL A 144 -1.16 5.20 13.01
C VAL A 144 -0.44 5.90 14.15
N GLU A 145 0.73 5.39 14.54
CA GLU A 145 1.45 5.89 15.72
C GLU A 145 1.81 7.38 15.61
N SER A 146 2.32 7.81 14.46
CA SER A 146 2.70 9.20 14.23
C SER A 146 2.89 9.50 12.73
N SER A 147 3.21 10.76 12.41
CA SER A 147 3.61 11.17 11.06
C SER A 147 4.83 10.41 10.52
N ARG A 148 5.68 9.88 11.40
CA ARG A 148 6.86 9.06 11.01
C ARG A 148 6.48 7.80 10.25
N VAL A 149 5.30 7.23 10.49
CA VAL A 149 4.79 6.09 9.72
C VAL A 149 4.67 6.46 8.25
N VAL A 150 4.04 7.59 7.96
CA VAL A 150 3.81 8.06 6.58
C VAL A 150 5.11 8.54 5.93
N SER A 151 5.91 9.36 6.62
CA SER A 151 7.19 9.85 6.08
C SER A 151 8.22 8.74 5.90
N GLY A 152 8.23 7.74 6.79
CA GLY A 152 9.07 6.55 6.69
C GLY A 152 8.75 5.71 5.44
N MET A 153 7.46 5.57 5.09
CA MET A 153 7.06 4.90 3.84
C MET A 153 7.62 5.62 2.61
N VAL A 154 7.47 6.95 2.55
CA VAL A 154 7.97 7.73 1.41
C VAL A 154 9.49 7.61 1.31
N TYR A 155 10.20 7.80 2.42
CA TYR A 155 11.66 7.67 2.46
C TYR A 155 12.14 6.29 2.00
N ALA A 156 11.56 5.22 2.53
CA ALA A 156 11.94 3.86 2.16
C ALA A 156 11.64 3.56 0.69
N PHE A 157 10.49 4.02 0.17
CA PHE A 157 10.16 3.86 -1.25
C PHE A 157 11.16 4.57 -2.17
N GLU A 158 11.57 5.79 -1.84
CA GLU A 158 12.47 6.60 -2.65
C GLU A 158 13.92 6.10 -2.63
N THR A 159 14.36 5.58 -1.49
CA THR A 159 15.75 5.11 -1.29
C THR A 159 15.98 3.66 -1.70
N THR A 160 14.95 2.82 -1.67
CA THR A 160 15.03 1.43 -2.10
C THR A 160 15.14 1.35 -3.62
N LYS A 161 16.13 0.62 -4.11
CA LYS A 161 16.35 0.37 -5.54
C LYS A 161 15.72 -0.95 -5.99
N GLY A 162 15.51 -1.08 -7.29
CA GLY A 162 15.02 -2.32 -7.90
C GLY A 162 13.53 -2.28 -8.28
N PRO A 163 12.93 -3.45 -8.52
CA PRO A 163 11.54 -3.59 -8.95
C PRO A 163 10.53 -2.95 -8.00
N LEU A 164 9.41 -2.44 -8.56
CA LEU A 164 8.37 -1.72 -7.82
C LEU A 164 7.86 -2.52 -6.61
N LYS A 165 7.64 -3.83 -6.77
CA LYS A 165 7.19 -4.74 -5.69
C LYS A 165 8.06 -4.67 -4.42
N TYR A 166 9.38 -4.59 -4.57
CA TYR A 166 10.30 -4.50 -3.42
C TYR A 166 10.35 -3.12 -2.79
N ARG A 167 10.18 -2.08 -3.59
CA ARG A 167 10.09 -0.69 -3.10
C ARG A 167 8.81 -0.49 -2.27
N LEU A 168 7.68 -1.04 -2.73
CA LEU A 168 6.41 -1.04 -1.98
C LEU A 168 6.54 -1.87 -0.68
N MET A 169 7.19 -3.03 -0.74
CA MET A 169 7.40 -3.86 0.46
C MET A 169 8.26 -3.15 1.50
N ALA A 170 9.38 -2.54 1.08
CA ALA A 170 10.24 -1.76 1.96
C ALA A 170 9.49 -0.59 2.63
N ALA A 171 8.58 0.05 1.90
CA ALA A 171 7.74 1.10 2.45
C ALA A 171 6.79 0.58 3.55
N LEU A 172 6.11 -0.56 3.34
CA LEU A 172 5.25 -1.16 4.36
C LEU A 172 6.03 -1.58 5.61
N GLU A 173 7.23 -2.15 5.44
CA GLU A 173 8.11 -2.52 6.55
C GLU A 173 8.61 -1.30 7.32
N ALA A 174 8.96 -0.22 6.62
CA ALA A 174 9.36 1.04 7.24
C ALA A 174 8.19 1.67 8.02
N ALA A 175 6.96 1.57 7.53
CA ALA A 175 5.78 2.00 8.27
C ALA A 175 5.67 1.25 9.61
N GLN A 176 5.80 -0.07 9.57
CA GLN A 176 5.72 -0.90 10.77
C GLN A 176 6.86 -0.62 11.75
N ALA A 177 8.08 -0.42 11.26
CA ALA A 177 9.24 -0.07 12.08
C ALA A 177 9.09 1.32 12.76
N ASN A 178 8.29 2.22 12.21
CA ASN A 178 7.94 3.53 12.79
C ASN A 178 6.67 3.50 13.67
N GLY A 179 6.23 2.32 14.09
CA GLY A 179 5.09 2.13 15.00
C GLY A 179 3.81 1.63 14.34
N GLY A 180 3.67 1.74 13.02
CA GLY A 180 2.58 1.15 12.23
C GLY A 180 1.17 1.52 12.70
N ASP A 181 0.28 0.55 12.64
CA ASP A 181 -1.08 0.61 13.18
C ASP A 181 -1.03 0.44 14.71
N ARG A 182 -1.55 1.39 15.46
CA ARG A 182 -1.55 1.40 16.94
C ARG A 182 -2.26 0.19 17.57
N ARG A 183 -3.03 -0.55 16.81
CA ARG A 183 -3.78 -1.73 17.26
C ARG A 183 -3.12 -3.04 16.86
N GLY A 184 -2.02 -3.00 16.10
CA GLY A 184 -1.31 -4.17 15.61
C GLY A 184 -1.55 -4.46 14.13
N MET A 185 -1.29 -5.69 13.71
CA MET A 185 -1.38 -6.14 12.32
C MET A 185 -2.30 -7.36 12.24
N MET A 186 -3.09 -7.48 11.17
CA MET A 186 -3.90 -8.66 10.91
C MET A 186 -4.02 -8.99 9.42
N SER A 187 -3.78 -8.03 8.54
CA SER A 187 -3.78 -8.26 7.09
C SER A 187 -2.88 -7.29 6.35
N ALA A 188 -2.37 -7.71 5.19
CA ALA A 188 -1.65 -6.88 4.25
C ALA A 188 -1.95 -7.32 2.82
N ALA A 189 -1.85 -6.40 1.86
CA ALA A 189 -2.01 -6.72 0.44
C ALA A 189 -1.10 -5.85 -0.42
N MET A 190 -0.80 -6.37 -1.62
CA MET A 190 -0.09 -5.64 -2.66
C MET A 190 -0.73 -5.95 -4.01
N LEU A 191 -1.06 -4.88 -4.75
CA LEU A 191 -1.60 -4.93 -6.10
C LEU A 191 -0.69 -4.11 -7.02
N ILE A 192 -0.28 -4.69 -8.15
CA ILE A 192 0.47 -3.99 -9.20
C ILE A 192 -0.23 -4.19 -10.53
N VAL A 193 -0.43 -3.10 -11.23
CA VAL A 193 -0.91 -3.07 -12.60
C VAL A 193 0.16 -2.49 -13.51
N LYS A 194 0.11 -2.80 -14.80
CA LYS A 194 1.11 -2.36 -15.77
C LYS A 194 0.44 -1.77 -17.00
N ASN A 195 0.91 -0.61 -17.42
CA ASN A 195 0.50 0.04 -18.65
C ASN A 195 0.89 -0.83 -19.86
N GLY A 196 -0.02 -0.98 -20.83
CA GLY A 196 0.17 -1.79 -22.03
C GLY A 196 0.22 -3.31 -21.80
N SER A 197 -0.15 -3.78 -20.61
CA SER A 197 -0.24 -5.23 -20.32
C SER A 197 -1.46 -5.85 -21.01
N LYS A 198 -1.30 -7.10 -21.48
CA LYS A 198 -2.39 -7.92 -22.04
C LYS A 198 -3.20 -8.65 -20.98
N GLU A 199 -2.73 -8.64 -19.73
CA GLU A 199 -3.43 -9.25 -18.62
C GLU A 199 -4.75 -8.52 -18.32
N LYS A 200 -5.72 -9.24 -17.76
CA LYS A 200 -7.01 -8.66 -17.39
C LYS A 200 -6.81 -7.45 -16.46
N ASN A 201 -7.34 -6.31 -16.84
CA ASN A 201 -7.18 -5.02 -16.16
C ASN A 201 -5.71 -4.60 -15.97
N GLY A 202 -4.77 -5.19 -16.73
CA GLY A 202 -3.34 -4.93 -16.60
C GLY A 202 -2.68 -5.47 -15.33
N VAL A 203 -3.35 -6.33 -14.56
CA VAL A 203 -2.85 -6.86 -13.27
C VAL A 203 -1.65 -7.78 -13.51
N VAL A 204 -0.52 -7.46 -12.91
CA VAL A 204 0.73 -8.25 -12.99
C VAL A 204 1.14 -8.82 -11.63
N LEU A 205 0.59 -8.31 -10.54
CA LEU A 205 0.72 -8.86 -9.20
C LEU A 205 -0.54 -8.56 -8.38
N ASP A 206 -1.09 -9.57 -7.72
CA ASP A 206 -2.16 -9.44 -6.74
C ASP A 206 -1.94 -10.49 -5.64
N ILE A 207 -1.48 -10.05 -4.47
CA ILE A 207 -1.17 -10.91 -3.33
C ILE A 207 -1.70 -10.31 -2.04
N ALA A 208 -2.16 -11.17 -1.13
CA ALA A 208 -2.67 -10.75 0.16
C ALA A 208 -2.40 -11.77 1.26
N GLU A 209 -2.26 -11.27 2.46
CA GLU A 209 -2.26 -12.00 3.72
C GLU A 209 -3.46 -11.53 4.54
N ASN A 210 -4.36 -12.45 4.85
CA ASN A 210 -5.58 -12.19 5.60
C ASN A 210 -5.58 -13.00 6.90
N MET A 211 -6.11 -12.43 7.98
CA MET A 211 -6.19 -13.07 9.31
C MET A 211 -4.82 -13.63 9.77
N ASN A 212 -3.76 -12.90 9.50
CA ASN A 212 -2.37 -13.25 9.79
C ASN A 212 -1.75 -12.17 10.69
N PHE A 213 -1.27 -12.54 11.89
CA PHE A 213 -0.65 -11.59 12.84
C PHE A 213 0.77 -11.16 12.43
N LEU A 214 1.35 -11.77 11.39
CA LEU A 214 2.62 -11.39 10.77
C LEU A 214 2.44 -11.17 9.26
N PRO A 215 1.48 -10.32 8.83
CA PRO A 215 1.07 -10.26 7.42
C PRO A 215 2.18 -9.76 6.50
N LEU A 216 3.08 -8.89 6.98
CA LEU A 216 4.21 -8.41 6.17
C LEU A 216 5.26 -9.52 5.94
N VAL A 217 5.46 -10.42 6.91
CA VAL A 217 6.33 -11.60 6.74
C VAL A 217 5.75 -12.54 5.67
N GLY A 218 4.44 -12.82 5.75
CA GLY A 218 3.74 -13.62 4.76
C GLY A 218 3.79 -13.00 3.36
N LEU A 219 3.50 -11.70 3.26
CA LEU A 219 3.52 -10.96 1.99
C LEU A 219 4.92 -11.00 1.35
N ARG A 220 5.99 -10.82 2.14
CA ARG A 220 7.37 -10.94 1.66
C ARG A 220 7.70 -12.36 1.19
N ALA A 221 7.21 -13.39 1.87
CA ALA A 221 7.39 -14.77 1.46
C ALA A 221 6.69 -15.07 0.12
N GLN A 222 5.48 -14.53 -0.10
CA GLN A 222 4.79 -14.64 -1.39
C GLN A 222 5.58 -13.94 -2.50
N LEU A 223 6.10 -12.72 -2.27
CA LEU A 223 6.96 -12.03 -3.25
C LEU A 223 8.19 -12.83 -3.63
N SER A 224 8.82 -13.52 -2.68
CA SER A 224 9.99 -14.37 -2.92
C SER A 224 9.66 -15.60 -3.77
N LYS A 225 8.45 -16.17 -3.64
CA LYS A 225 7.97 -17.27 -4.48
C LYS A 225 7.71 -16.81 -5.92
N VAL A 226 7.05 -15.66 -6.10
CA VAL A 226 6.80 -15.07 -7.42
C VAL A 226 8.10 -14.75 -8.15
N ALA A 227 9.14 -14.26 -7.45
CA ALA A 227 10.44 -13.99 -8.04
C ALA A 227 11.11 -15.26 -8.58
N ARG A 228 10.98 -16.40 -7.89
CA ARG A 228 11.57 -17.70 -8.33
C ARG A 228 10.84 -18.33 -9.52
N SER A 229 9.57 -18.02 -9.70
CA SER A 229 8.76 -18.55 -10.81
C SER A 229 8.88 -17.72 -12.09
N SER A 230 9.49 -16.53 -12.04
CA SER A 230 9.70 -15.67 -13.21
C SER A 230 11.10 -15.86 -13.79
N PRO A 231 11.25 -16.31 -15.07
CA PRO A 231 12.56 -16.50 -15.70
C PRO A 231 13.41 -15.23 -15.84
N PHE A 232 12.80 -14.06 -15.66
CA PHE A 232 13.43 -12.76 -15.91
C PHE A 232 14.28 -12.23 -14.73
N ASP A 233 14.02 -12.69 -13.50
CA ASP A 233 14.77 -12.25 -12.31
C ASP A 233 16.05 -13.08 -12.07
N ALA A 234 16.24 -14.20 -12.79
CA ALA A 234 17.40 -15.09 -12.62
C ALA A 234 18.70 -14.56 -13.25
N SER A 235 18.65 -13.50 -14.07
CA SER A 235 19.82 -13.03 -14.84
C SER A 235 20.65 -11.94 -14.15
N SER A 236 20.28 -11.47 -12.94
CA SER A 236 21.01 -10.40 -12.26
C SER A 236 22.01 -10.87 -11.19
N ASP A 237 22.10 -12.19 -10.91
CA ASP A 237 22.93 -12.71 -9.80
C ASP A 237 24.17 -13.52 -10.26
N THR A 238 24.56 -13.44 -11.53
CA THR A 238 25.80 -14.10 -12.02
C THR A 238 26.83 -13.09 -12.51
N ARG A 239 27.25 -12.15 -11.66
CA ARG A 239 28.59 -11.62 -11.70
C ARG A 239 29.41 -12.22 -10.58
N LYS A 240 29.77 -13.49 -10.72
CA LYS A 240 30.88 -14.07 -9.97
C LYS A 240 32.18 -13.51 -10.54
N ASP A 241 32.94 -12.97 -9.62
CA ASP A 241 34.34 -12.63 -9.74
C ASP A 241 35.12 -13.66 -10.55
N ASN A 242 35.63 -13.27 -11.71
CA ASN A 242 36.81 -13.90 -12.26
C ASN A 242 38.02 -13.09 -11.82
N GLY A 243 38.46 -13.41 -10.60
CA GLY A 243 39.74 -12.98 -10.07
C GLY A 243 40.88 -13.64 -10.83
N SER A 244 41.76 -12.79 -11.27
CA SER A 244 43.20 -12.95 -11.36
C SER A 244 43.77 -14.33 -11.72
N ASN A 245 44.35 -14.42 -12.92
CA ASN A 245 45.51 -15.24 -13.10
C ASN A 245 46.67 -14.38 -13.62
N ALA A 246 47.58 -14.07 -12.70
CA ALA A 246 48.85 -13.47 -13.00
C ALA A 246 49.75 -14.52 -13.70
N SER A 247 50.07 -14.30 -14.94
CA SER A 247 51.15 -15.05 -15.61
C SER A 247 52.41 -14.15 -15.68
N ASN A 248 53.40 -14.62 -14.96
CA ASN A 248 54.82 -14.32 -15.06
C ASN A 248 55.29 -14.09 -16.50
N THR A 249 55.89 -12.96 -16.79
CA THR A 249 56.78 -12.81 -17.94
C THR A 249 58.12 -12.26 -17.47
N LYS A 250 59.13 -13.10 -17.67
CA LYS A 250 60.54 -12.87 -17.35
C LYS A 250 61.11 -11.65 -18.06
N LEU A 251 61.81 -10.86 -17.27
CA LEU A 251 62.81 -9.87 -17.72
C LEU A 251 63.95 -10.59 -18.49
N ARG A 252 64.33 -10.06 -19.67
CA ARG A 252 65.68 -10.13 -20.23
C ARG A 252 66.12 -8.74 -20.64
N ARG A 253 67.23 -8.32 -20.06
CA ARG A 253 68.09 -7.22 -20.56
C ARG A 253 69.13 -7.82 -21.52
N PRO A 254 69.81 -7.08 -22.35
CA PRO A 254 70.78 -6.08 -22.00
C PRO A 254 70.35 -4.63 -22.36
#